data_19f6d4bc7790ff036ba34480d7e916de
#
_entry.id   19f6d4bc7790ff036ba34480d7e916de
#
_cell.length_a   1.000
_cell.length_b   1.000
_cell.length_c   1.000
_cell.angle_alpha   90.00
_cell.angle_beta   90.00
_cell.angle_gamma   90.00
#
_symmetry.space_group_name_H-M   'P 1'
#
loop_
_entity.id
_entity.type
_entity.pdbx_description
1 polymer ?
#
loop_
_entity_poly.entity_id
_entity_poly.type
_entity_poly.pdbx_seq_one_letter_code
_entity_poly.pdbx_strand_id
1 'polypeptide(L)' 'MERRSSPAISAEMAAHIRYLIEVRGLYQHQAAALCGVNQGRVSEVMRGYRHPGVPPVQGSFPF' A
#
# COMPACT_ATOMS: atom_id res chain seq x y z
N MET A 1 -16.28 19.17 -13.75
CA MET A 1 -14.98 18.65 -13.89
C MET A 1 -14.64 17.59 -12.86
N GLU A 2 -14.02 16.57 -13.31
CA GLU A 2 -13.75 15.47 -12.46
C GLU A 2 -12.44 15.64 -11.74
N ARG A 3 -12.43 15.37 -10.46
CA ARG A 3 -11.23 15.48 -9.68
C ARG A 3 -10.57 14.14 -9.58
N ARG A 4 -9.28 14.11 -9.91
CA ARG A 4 -8.53 12.91 -9.76
C ARG A 4 -7.96 12.80 -8.39
N SER A 5 -8.09 11.66 -7.78
CA SER A 5 -7.45 11.39 -6.51
C SER A 5 -6.79 10.03 -6.61
N SER A 6 -5.97 9.69 -5.62
CA SER A 6 -5.37 8.38 -5.59
C SER A 6 -6.45 7.31 -5.58
N PRO A 7 -6.24 6.21 -6.31
CA PRO A 7 -7.20 5.12 -6.26
C PRO A 7 -7.35 4.59 -4.85
N ALA A 8 -8.53 4.08 -4.56
CA ALA A 8 -8.76 3.42 -3.29
C ALA A 8 -7.86 2.20 -3.20
N ILE A 9 -7.28 1.98 -2.03
CA ILE A 9 -6.41 0.84 -1.80
C ILE A 9 -7.27 -0.40 -1.60
N SER A 10 -7.06 -1.42 -2.43
CA SER A 10 -7.73 -2.69 -2.26
C SER A 10 -7.07 -3.49 -1.14
N ALA A 11 -7.77 -4.53 -0.67
CA ALA A 11 -7.18 -5.39 0.35
C ALA A 11 -5.91 -6.07 -0.16
N GLU A 12 -5.90 -6.45 -1.44
CA GLU A 12 -4.72 -7.07 -2.02
C GLU A 12 -3.54 -6.08 -2.06
N MET A 13 -3.81 -4.85 -2.44
CA MET A 13 -2.76 -3.83 -2.47
C MET A 13 -2.27 -3.53 -1.06
N ALA A 14 -3.17 -3.48 -0.08
CA ALA A 14 -2.77 -3.24 1.30
C ALA A 14 -1.87 -4.35 1.82
N ALA A 15 -2.20 -5.60 1.51
CA ALA A 15 -1.37 -6.73 1.89
C ALA A 15 0.00 -6.65 1.23
N HIS A 16 0.03 -6.25 -0.04
CA HIS A 16 1.29 -6.12 -0.78
C HIS A 16 2.14 -4.99 -0.21
N ILE A 17 1.52 -3.88 0.16
CA ILE A 17 2.24 -2.76 0.78
C ILE A 17 2.89 -3.22 2.09
N ARG A 18 2.14 -3.94 2.92
CA ARG A 18 2.72 -4.47 4.14
C ARG A 18 3.89 -5.42 3.84
N TYR A 19 3.74 -6.24 2.81
CA TYR A 19 4.80 -7.15 2.42
C TYR A 19 6.05 -6.38 2.02
N LEU A 20 5.91 -5.33 1.21
CA LEU A 20 7.07 -4.56 0.78
C LEU A 20 7.81 -3.94 1.97
N ILE A 21 7.07 -3.46 2.95
CA ILE A 21 7.67 -2.76 4.09
C ILE A 21 8.16 -3.75 5.14
N GLU A 22 7.32 -4.71 5.52
CA GLU A 22 7.62 -5.59 6.65
C GLU A 22 8.54 -6.74 6.27
N VAL A 23 8.43 -7.23 5.03
CA VAL A 23 9.22 -8.38 4.58
C VAL A 23 10.41 -7.92 3.75
N ARG A 24 10.19 -7.02 2.80
CA ARG A 24 11.24 -6.56 1.91
C ARG A 24 12.04 -5.40 2.48
N GLY A 25 11.56 -4.76 3.53
CA GLY A 25 12.29 -3.71 4.22
C GLY A 25 12.29 -2.35 3.53
N LEU A 26 11.34 -2.12 2.63
CA LEU A 26 11.23 -0.82 1.98
C LEU A 26 10.71 0.23 2.94
N TYR A 27 11.09 1.48 2.70
CA TYR A 27 10.48 2.60 3.40
C TYR A 27 9.11 2.89 2.80
N GLN A 28 8.28 3.62 3.56
CA GLN A 28 6.92 3.92 3.11
C GLN A 28 6.91 4.68 1.79
N HIS A 29 7.80 5.65 1.62
CA HIS A 29 7.82 6.42 0.38
C HIS A 29 8.26 5.55 -0.80
N GLN A 30 9.10 4.56 -0.57
CA GLN A 30 9.52 3.66 -1.63
C GLN A 30 8.37 2.74 -2.05
N ALA A 31 7.64 2.22 -1.07
CA ALA A 31 6.48 1.38 -1.36
C ALA A 31 5.41 2.18 -2.10
N ALA A 32 5.20 3.43 -1.69
CA ALA A 32 4.22 4.29 -2.35
C ALA A 32 4.60 4.50 -3.82
N ALA A 33 5.87 4.75 -4.09
CA ALA A 33 6.33 4.98 -5.46
C ALA A 33 6.14 3.73 -6.32
N LEU A 34 6.46 2.56 -5.79
CA LEU A 34 6.30 1.31 -6.53
C LEU A 34 4.84 1.03 -6.82
N CYS A 35 3.98 1.27 -5.86
CA CYS A 35 2.56 0.95 -6.00
C CYS A 35 1.78 2.04 -6.73
N GLY A 36 2.41 3.19 -6.99
CA GLY A 36 1.74 4.28 -7.67
C GLY A 36 0.65 4.92 -6.85
N VAL A 37 0.81 4.95 -5.53
CA VAL A 37 -0.18 5.54 -4.62
C VAL A 37 0.48 6.64 -3.81
N ASN A 38 -0.36 7.46 -3.19
CA ASN A 38 0.11 8.52 -2.31
C ASN A 38 0.71 7.92 -1.05
N GLN A 39 1.81 8.50 -0.57
CA GLN A 39 2.45 8.00 0.64
C GLN A 39 1.50 8.03 1.84
N GLY A 40 0.56 8.97 1.86
CA GLY A 40 -0.44 9.01 2.93
C GLY A 40 -1.29 7.75 2.98
N ARG A 41 -1.59 7.16 1.82
CA ARG A 41 -2.32 5.90 1.77
C ARG A 41 -1.51 4.76 2.37
N VAL A 42 -0.21 4.73 2.07
CA VAL A 42 0.66 3.72 2.65
C VAL A 42 0.70 3.87 4.16
N SER A 43 0.82 5.10 4.64
CA SER A 43 0.83 5.36 6.07
C SER A 43 -0.47 4.87 6.72
N GLU A 44 -1.61 5.11 6.09
CA GLU A 44 -2.90 4.66 6.61
C GLU A 44 -2.97 3.15 6.71
N VAL A 45 -2.42 2.45 5.71
CA VAL A 45 -2.38 0.99 5.75
C VAL A 45 -1.52 0.51 6.92
N MET A 46 -0.35 1.11 7.07
CA MET A 46 0.58 0.67 8.12
C MET A 46 0.07 0.99 9.51
N ARG A 47 -0.76 2.02 9.64
CA ARG A 47 -1.35 2.38 10.93
C ARG A 47 -2.63 1.62 11.24
N GLY A 48 -3.11 0.83 10.30
CA GLY A 48 -4.32 0.06 10.51
C GLY A 48 -5.60 0.82 10.23
N TYR A 49 -5.52 1.97 9.56
CA TYR A 49 -6.72 2.74 9.22
C TYR A 49 -7.41 2.21 7.98
N ARG A 50 -6.70 1.42 7.17
CA ARG A 50 -7.26 0.81 5.97
C ARG A 50 -6.89 -0.66 5.99
N HIS A 51 -7.91 -1.51 5.82
CA HIS A 51 -7.72 -2.97 5.77
C HIS A 51 -6.85 -3.46 6.92
N PRO A 52 -7.25 -3.19 8.18
CA PRO A 52 -6.37 -3.47 9.31
C PRO A 52 -6.07 -4.93 9.54
N GLY A 53 -6.86 -5.83 8.97
CA GLY A 53 -6.66 -7.26 9.21
C GLY A 53 -5.85 -7.98 8.15
N VAL A 54 -5.33 -7.27 7.13
CA VAL A 54 -4.63 -8.00 6.07
C VAL A 54 -3.21 -8.37 6.51
N PRO A 55 -2.76 -9.58 6.17
CA PRO A 55 -1.39 -9.99 6.45
C PRO A 55 -0.43 -9.42 5.40
N PRO A 56 0.88 -9.42 5.68
CA PRO A 56 1.88 -8.99 4.70
C PRO A 56 2.12 -10.10 3.68
N VAL A 57 1.41 -10.02 2.57
CA VAL A 57 1.45 -11.05 1.52
C VAL A 57 1.69 -10.37 0.18
N GLN A 58 2.60 -10.94 -0.61
CA GLN A 58 2.85 -10.43 -1.95
C GLN A 58 1.61 -10.62 -2.80
N GLY A 59 1.16 -9.53 -3.43
CA GLY A 59 0.03 -9.60 -4.35
C GLY A 59 0.48 -10.00 -5.73
N SER A 60 -0.46 -9.93 -6.70
CA SER A 60 -0.15 -10.28 -8.08
C SER A 60 0.44 -9.09 -8.84
N PHE A 61 1.27 -8.32 -8.17
CA PHE A 61 1.95 -7.17 -8.76
C PHE A 61 3.38 -7.55 -9.11
N PRO A 62 3.97 -6.94 -10.13
CA PRO A 62 5.32 -7.31 -10.56
C PRO A 62 6.45 -6.74 -9.70
N PHE A 63 6.12 -6.14 -8.58
CA PHE A 63 7.14 -5.48 -7.76
C PHE A 63 7.01 -5.83 -6.28
#